data_8c49c48f78d6073fa1b659b493627d2b
#
_entry.id   8c49c48f78d6073fa1b659b493627d2b
#
_cell.length_a   1.000
_cell.length_b   1.000
_cell.length_c   1.000
_cell.angle_alpha   90.00
_cell.angle_beta   90.00
_cell.angle_gamma   90.00
#
_symmetry.space_group_name_H-M   'P 1'
#
loop_
_entity.id
_entity.type
_entity.pdbx_description
1 polymer ?
#
loop_
_entity_poly.entity_id
_entity_poly.type
_entity_poly.pdbx_seq_one_letter_code
_entity_poly.pdbx_strand_id
1 'polypeptide(L)'
;MKLIKNLTFLYLIFLSINLSGHEFSPAHLIMNEKEDSNYEATWMYPIRSIGERASLLFPQSCTALNQIPYKQGKYSIEKISLSCDSSIRGAEIKVVGLSVLNDALVTINFLDAKRFEGLMNLKNSTIKIPEDEQTFPTAYFVLGVEHLIGGPDHLLFVMGLLFIVFGWKN
;
A
#
# COMPACT_ATOMS: atom_id res chain seq x y z
N MET A 1 -39.12 -20.77 24.25
CA MET A 1 -38.28 -19.55 24.07
C MET A 1 -36.78 -19.80 24.12
N LYS A 2 -36.21 -20.54 25.07
CA LYS A 2 -34.77 -20.82 25.16
C LYS A 2 -34.20 -21.62 23.96
N LEU A 3 -34.96 -22.58 23.45
CA LEU A 3 -34.54 -23.41 22.32
C LEU A 3 -34.40 -22.60 21.03
N ILE A 4 -35.34 -21.71 20.78
CA ILE A 4 -35.33 -20.82 19.58
C ILE A 4 -34.13 -19.87 19.66
N LYS A 5 -33.84 -19.28 20.81
CA LYS A 5 -32.66 -18.42 21.01
C LYS A 5 -31.35 -19.16 20.74
N ASN A 6 -31.24 -20.39 21.20
CA ASN A 6 -30.03 -21.20 20.97
C ASN A 6 -29.89 -21.59 19.50
N LEU A 7 -31.00 -21.90 18.82
CA LEU A 7 -30.99 -22.21 17.39
C LEU A 7 -30.59 -20.99 16.53
N THR A 8 -31.12 -19.81 16.88
CA THR A 8 -30.78 -18.55 16.21
C THR A 8 -29.30 -18.18 16.42
N PHE A 9 -28.79 -18.39 17.63
CA PHE A 9 -27.38 -18.17 17.94
C PHE A 9 -26.44 -19.10 17.17
N LEU A 10 -26.84 -20.40 17.09
CA LEU A 10 -26.07 -21.39 16.31
C LEU A 10 -26.09 -21.06 14.79
N TYR A 11 -27.22 -20.61 14.28
CA TYR A 11 -27.37 -20.19 12.87
C TYR A 11 -26.50 -18.96 12.55
N LEU A 12 -26.44 -17.97 13.46
CA LEU A 12 -25.56 -16.79 13.31
C LEU A 12 -24.08 -17.17 13.31
N ILE A 13 -23.67 -18.15 14.15
CA ILE A 13 -22.28 -18.67 14.14
C ILE A 13 -21.96 -19.36 12.82
N PHE A 14 -22.89 -20.12 12.25
CA PHE A 14 -22.69 -20.80 10.96
C PHE A 14 -22.65 -19.81 9.77
N LEU A 15 -23.33 -18.68 9.84
CA LEU A 15 -23.25 -17.63 8.82
C LEU A 15 -21.88 -16.92 8.79
N SER A 16 -21.16 -16.87 9.90
CA SER A 16 -19.86 -16.19 9.98
C SER A 16 -18.68 -16.98 9.39
N ILE A 17 -18.87 -18.26 9.02
CA ILE A 17 -17.78 -19.13 8.55
C ILE A 17 -17.28 -18.78 7.12
N ASN A 18 -18.01 -17.97 6.37
CA ASN A 18 -17.67 -17.61 4.99
C ASN A 18 -17.33 -16.12 4.79
N LEU A 19 -17.04 -15.36 5.83
CA LEU A 19 -16.52 -14.01 5.66
C LEU A 19 -15.04 -14.07 5.26
N SER A 20 -14.80 -14.16 3.97
CA SER A 20 -13.49 -13.89 3.39
C SER A 20 -13.26 -12.39 3.48
N GLY A 21 -12.59 -11.93 4.51
CA GLY A 21 -12.13 -10.55 4.59
C GLY A 21 -11.24 -10.23 3.38
N HIS A 22 -11.51 -9.13 2.70
CA HIS A 22 -10.66 -8.67 1.61
C HIS A 22 -9.27 -8.34 2.15
N GLU A 23 -8.26 -9.10 1.73
CA GLU A 23 -6.89 -8.83 2.12
C GLU A 23 -6.39 -7.61 1.34
N PHE A 24 -6.27 -6.48 2.04
CA PHE A 24 -5.66 -5.28 1.48
C PHE A 24 -4.15 -5.51 1.32
N SER A 25 -3.69 -5.47 0.09
CA SER A 25 -2.28 -5.71 -0.26
C SER A 25 -1.82 -4.67 -1.26
N PRO A 26 -1.37 -3.49 -0.79
CA PRO A 26 -0.85 -2.46 -1.68
C PRO A 26 0.43 -2.92 -2.37
N ALA A 27 0.72 -2.36 -3.53
CA ALA A 27 2.05 -2.44 -4.11
C ALA A 27 3.03 -1.57 -3.31
N HIS A 28 4.32 -1.90 -3.34
CA HIS A 28 5.35 -1.12 -2.65
C HIS A 28 6.52 -0.84 -3.58
N LEU A 29 6.91 0.42 -3.66
CA LEU A 29 8.19 0.84 -4.22
C LEU A 29 9.07 1.31 -3.07
N ILE A 30 10.16 0.61 -2.82
CA ILE A 30 11.17 1.01 -1.85
C ILE A 30 12.45 1.34 -2.62
N MET A 31 12.94 2.56 -2.47
CA MET A 31 14.18 3.02 -3.10
C MET A 31 15.17 3.44 -2.03
N ASN A 32 16.41 3.02 -2.19
CA ASN A 32 17.51 3.43 -1.32
C ASN A 32 18.58 4.11 -2.18
N GLU A 33 18.87 5.36 -1.87
CA GLU A 33 19.95 6.09 -2.48
C GLU A 33 21.29 5.49 -2.07
N LYS A 34 22.17 5.34 -3.06
CA LYS A 34 23.56 4.95 -2.91
C LYS A 34 24.44 6.13 -3.29
N GLU A 35 25.74 5.95 -3.26
CA GLU A 35 26.68 6.95 -3.72
C GLU A 35 26.44 7.33 -5.19
N ASP A 36 26.79 8.54 -5.57
CA ASP A 36 26.80 9.04 -6.94
C ASP A 36 25.43 9.01 -7.67
N SER A 37 24.35 9.39 -6.97
CA SER A 37 22.99 9.42 -7.55
C SER A 37 22.51 8.07 -8.11
N ASN A 38 23.05 6.98 -7.61
CA ASN A 38 22.57 5.64 -7.88
C ASN A 38 21.54 5.23 -6.83
N TYR A 39 20.54 4.45 -7.26
CA TYR A 39 19.47 3.98 -6.39
C TYR A 39 19.26 2.48 -6.58
N GLU A 40 19.05 1.78 -5.47
CA GLU A 40 18.52 0.42 -5.46
C GLU A 40 17.03 0.48 -5.17
N ALA A 41 16.22 0.14 -6.14
CA ALA A 41 14.78 0.07 -6.01
C ALA A 41 14.29 -1.37 -5.94
N THR A 42 13.28 -1.60 -5.10
CA THR A 42 12.55 -2.86 -4.99
C THR A 42 11.08 -2.58 -5.25
N TRP A 43 10.56 -3.12 -6.34
CA TRP A 43 9.14 -3.06 -6.69
C TRP A 43 8.44 -4.36 -6.31
N MET A 44 7.52 -4.27 -5.37
CA MET A 44 6.70 -5.38 -4.90
C MET A 44 5.26 -5.19 -5.36
N TYR A 45 4.78 -6.07 -6.22
CA TYR A 45 3.41 -6.01 -6.75
C TYR A 45 2.63 -7.27 -6.37
N PRO A 46 1.38 -7.15 -5.86
CA PRO A 46 0.58 -8.30 -5.44
C PRO A 46 0.28 -9.25 -6.61
N ILE A 47 0.52 -10.54 -6.43
CA ILE A 47 0.34 -11.55 -7.48
C ILE A 47 -1.14 -11.75 -7.84
N ARG A 48 -2.05 -11.48 -6.91
CA ARG A 48 -3.50 -11.64 -7.10
C ARG A 48 -4.20 -10.41 -7.65
N SER A 49 -3.44 -9.40 -8.10
CA SER A 49 -4.02 -8.22 -8.72
C SER A 49 -4.72 -8.58 -10.02
N ILE A 50 -5.89 -7.99 -10.22
CA ILE A 50 -6.64 -8.15 -11.47
C ILE A 50 -5.97 -7.27 -12.53
N GLY A 51 -5.64 -7.84 -13.68
CA GLY A 51 -5.03 -7.13 -14.80
C GLY A 51 -3.54 -7.43 -14.99
N GLU A 52 -2.91 -6.68 -15.90
CA GLU A 52 -1.49 -6.75 -16.14
C GLU A 52 -0.71 -6.18 -14.95
N ARG A 53 0.54 -6.63 -14.82
CA ARG A 53 1.43 -6.14 -13.78
C ARG A 53 1.73 -4.66 -14.00
N ALA A 54 1.54 -3.84 -12.97
CA ALA A 54 1.90 -2.44 -13.04
C ALA A 54 3.41 -2.26 -13.20
N SER A 55 3.79 -1.31 -14.06
CA SER A 55 5.16 -0.96 -14.39
C SER A 55 5.49 0.44 -13.88
N LEU A 56 6.76 0.66 -13.56
CA LEU A 56 7.27 1.95 -13.13
C LEU A 56 7.94 2.66 -14.29
N LEU A 57 7.68 3.96 -14.38
CA LEU A 57 8.40 4.88 -15.26
C LEU A 57 9.20 5.84 -14.39
N PHE A 58 10.51 5.80 -14.54
CA PHE A 58 11.45 6.67 -13.86
C PHE A 58 11.74 7.93 -14.67
N PRO A 59 12.34 8.98 -14.05
CA PRO A 59 12.75 10.17 -14.77
C PRO A 59 13.67 9.86 -15.95
N GLN A 60 13.60 10.67 -17.02
CA GLN A 60 14.44 10.47 -18.20
C GLN A 60 15.95 10.63 -17.94
N SER A 61 16.30 11.33 -16.84
CA SER A 61 17.67 11.46 -16.35
C SER A 61 18.20 10.19 -15.69
N CYS A 62 17.40 9.13 -15.59
CA CYS A 62 17.77 7.88 -14.97
C CYS A 62 17.74 6.72 -15.95
N THR A 63 18.78 5.91 -15.94
CA THR A 63 18.83 4.63 -16.64
C THR A 63 18.50 3.51 -15.67
N ALA A 64 17.51 2.70 -15.99
CA ALA A 64 17.05 1.59 -15.16
C ALA A 64 17.52 0.25 -15.71
N LEU A 65 18.10 -0.58 -14.85
CA LEU A 65 18.42 -1.97 -15.10
C LEU A 65 17.53 -2.86 -14.23
N ASN A 66 16.56 -3.52 -14.86
CA ASN A 66 15.61 -4.38 -14.18
C ASN A 66 16.12 -5.82 -14.11
N GLN A 67 16.05 -6.43 -12.94
CA GLN A 67 16.30 -7.86 -12.78
C GLN A 67 15.02 -8.65 -13.07
N ILE A 68 15.21 -9.95 -13.38
CA ILE A 68 14.08 -10.87 -13.60
C ILE A 68 13.24 -10.93 -12.33
N PRO A 69 11.93 -10.67 -12.41
CA PRO A 69 11.05 -10.72 -11.25
C PRO A 69 10.94 -12.13 -10.68
N TYR A 70 10.89 -12.22 -9.36
CA TYR A 70 10.67 -13.47 -8.64
C TYR A 70 9.50 -13.37 -7.68
N LYS A 71 8.94 -14.52 -7.30
CA LYS A 71 7.80 -14.59 -6.37
C LYS A 71 8.27 -14.78 -4.95
N GLN A 72 7.74 -13.97 -4.03
CA GLN A 72 7.94 -14.14 -2.59
C GLN A 72 6.64 -13.87 -1.84
N GLY A 73 6.10 -14.90 -1.21
CA GLY A 73 4.79 -14.80 -0.56
C GLY A 73 3.69 -14.38 -1.55
N LYS A 74 2.99 -13.31 -1.23
CA LYS A 74 1.91 -12.75 -2.04
C LYS A 74 2.36 -11.74 -3.09
N TYR A 75 3.66 -11.46 -3.18
CA TYR A 75 4.21 -10.45 -4.08
C TYR A 75 5.07 -11.04 -5.19
N SER A 76 5.01 -10.41 -6.35
CA SER A 76 6.04 -10.45 -7.38
C SER A 76 7.02 -9.33 -7.09
N ILE A 77 8.29 -9.67 -6.89
CA ILE A 77 9.34 -8.72 -6.51
C ILE A 77 10.28 -8.52 -7.70
N GLU A 78 10.55 -7.27 -8.01
CA GLU A 78 11.52 -6.86 -9.02
C GLU A 78 12.53 -5.92 -8.40
N LYS A 79 13.80 -6.24 -8.54
CA LYS A 79 14.91 -5.38 -8.16
C LYS A 79 15.33 -4.56 -9.36
N ILE A 80 15.54 -3.28 -9.16
CA ILE A 80 15.85 -2.32 -10.20
C ILE A 80 17.04 -1.50 -9.71
N SER A 81 18.12 -1.51 -10.48
CA SER A 81 19.24 -0.61 -10.26
C SER A 81 19.07 0.61 -11.13
N LEU A 82 19.07 1.80 -10.53
CA LEU A 82 18.93 3.06 -11.22
C LEU A 82 20.24 3.84 -11.14
N SER A 83 20.70 4.34 -12.27
CA SER A 83 21.79 5.31 -12.35
C SER A 83 21.24 6.60 -12.94
N CYS A 84 21.34 7.69 -12.20
CA CYS A 84 20.79 8.99 -12.57
C CYS A 84 21.89 10.02 -12.74
N ASP A 85 21.69 11.00 -13.66
CA ASP A 85 22.63 12.09 -13.90
C ASP A 85 22.75 13.03 -12.68
N SER A 86 21.71 13.05 -11.84
CA SER A 86 21.63 13.86 -10.62
C SER A 86 20.64 13.25 -9.63
N SER A 87 20.54 13.81 -8.42
CA SER A 87 19.53 13.39 -7.45
C SER A 87 18.12 13.41 -8.06
N ILE A 88 17.30 12.43 -7.69
CA ILE A 88 15.89 12.35 -8.12
C ILE A 88 14.97 13.31 -7.36
N ARG A 89 15.49 14.15 -6.47
CA ARG A 89 14.71 15.21 -5.83
C ARG A 89 14.20 16.18 -6.88
N GLY A 90 12.94 16.62 -6.75
CA GLY A 90 12.25 17.44 -7.74
C GLY A 90 11.69 16.65 -8.94
N ALA A 91 12.14 15.42 -9.15
CA ALA A 91 11.70 14.57 -10.25
C ALA A 91 10.37 13.88 -9.99
N GLU A 92 9.81 13.26 -11.02
CA GLU A 92 8.56 12.53 -10.97
C GLU A 92 8.76 11.04 -11.27
N ILE A 93 8.09 10.20 -10.50
CA ILE A 93 7.95 8.76 -10.75
C ILE A 93 6.50 8.50 -11.09
N LYS A 94 6.27 7.70 -12.13
CA LYS A 94 4.93 7.32 -12.56
C LYS A 94 4.76 5.81 -12.53
N VAL A 95 3.58 5.37 -12.12
CA VAL A 95 3.17 3.98 -12.25
C VAL A 95 2.13 3.85 -13.37
N VAL A 96 2.25 2.80 -14.18
CA VAL A 96 1.32 2.49 -15.27
C VAL A 96 0.76 1.10 -15.04
N GLY A 97 -0.55 0.93 -15.24
CA GLY A 97 -1.21 -0.37 -15.10
C GLY A 97 -1.64 -0.71 -13.68
N LEU A 98 -1.74 0.27 -12.76
CA LEU A 98 -2.38 0.03 -11.46
C LEU A 98 -3.85 -0.37 -11.67
N SER A 99 -4.27 -1.40 -10.95
CA SER A 99 -5.68 -1.77 -10.91
C SER A 99 -6.45 -0.87 -9.93
N VAL A 100 -7.78 -0.79 -10.11
CA VAL A 100 -8.68 -0.04 -9.20
C VAL A 100 -8.62 -0.50 -7.73
N LEU A 101 -8.11 -1.70 -7.48
CA LEU A 101 -8.05 -2.30 -6.15
C LEU A 101 -6.66 -2.15 -5.49
N ASN A 102 -5.69 -1.59 -6.19
CA ASN A 102 -4.31 -1.52 -5.71
C ASN A 102 -3.80 -0.10 -5.68
N ASP A 103 -3.46 0.34 -4.49
CA ASP A 103 -2.63 1.50 -4.29
C ASP A 103 -1.16 1.09 -4.30
N ALA A 104 -0.25 2.03 -4.55
CA ALA A 104 1.18 1.82 -4.49
C ALA A 104 1.82 2.79 -3.49
N LEU A 105 2.39 2.24 -2.44
CA LEU A 105 3.17 2.99 -1.46
C LEU A 105 4.59 3.19 -2.00
N VAL A 106 5.07 4.41 -1.93
CA VAL A 106 6.42 4.79 -2.33
C VAL A 106 7.20 5.19 -1.09
N THR A 107 8.36 4.62 -0.92
CA THR A 107 9.32 4.98 0.13
C THR A 107 10.68 5.20 -0.52
N ILE A 108 11.27 6.37 -0.32
CA ILE A 108 12.61 6.71 -0.81
C ILE A 108 13.46 7.11 0.39
N ASN A 109 14.53 6.37 0.61
CA ASN A 109 15.52 6.67 1.64
C ASN A 109 16.74 7.33 0.99
N PHE A 110 17.06 8.53 1.41
CA PHE A 110 18.19 9.30 0.91
C PHE A 110 19.42 9.12 1.80
N LEU A 111 20.60 9.40 1.25
CA LEU A 111 21.88 9.30 1.98
C LEU A 111 22.00 10.28 3.17
N ASP A 112 21.33 11.42 3.09
CA ASP A 112 21.27 12.41 4.15
C ASP A 112 20.33 12.01 5.33
N ALA A 113 19.96 10.74 5.41
CA ALA A 113 19.02 10.17 6.36
C ALA A 113 17.59 10.71 6.26
N LYS A 114 17.26 11.51 5.25
CA LYS A 114 15.90 11.93 4.95
C LYS A 114 15.13 10.83 4.26
N ARG A 115 13.83 10.83 4.49
CA ARG A 115 12.92 9.83 3.91
C ARG A 115 11.72 10.52 3.28
N PHE A 116 11.39 10.12 2.07
CA PHE A 116 10.16 10.49 1.41
C PHE A 116 9.18 9.32 1.41
N GLU A 117 7.92 9.61 1.70
CA GLU A 117 6.82 8.66 1.58
C GLU A 117 5.70 9.27 0.76
N GLY A 118 5.13 8.46 -0.14
CA GLY A 118 4.06 8.89 -1.00
C GLY A 118 3.12 7.74 -1.36
N LEU A 119 1.96 8.12 -1.87
CA LEU A 119 0.92 7.20 -2.30
C LEU A 119 0.57 7.47 -3.76
N MET A 120 0.62 6.43 -4.59
CA MET A 120 0.10 6.46 -5.95
C MET A 120 -1.14 5.56 -6.03
N ASN A 121 -2.12 5.98 -6.79
CA ASN A 121 -3.33 5.21 -7.07
C ASN A 121 -3.80 5.47 -8.51
N LEU A 122 -4.93 4.90 -8.89
CA LEU A 122 -5.45 5.04 -10.24
C LEU A 122 -5.76 6.51 -10.61
N LYS A 123 -6.12 7.35 -9.64
CA LYS A 123 -6.40 8.78 -9.86
C LYS A 123 -5.13 9.61 -9.92
N ASN A 124 -4.17 9.27 -9.06
CA ASN A 124 -2.88 9.95 -8.91
C ASN A 124 -1.75 8.94 -9.18
N SER A 125 -1.53 8.62 -10.46
CA SER A 125 -0.53 7.64 -10.89
C SER A 125 0.89 8.19 -10.96
N THR A 126 1.08 9.48 -10.70
CA THR A 126 2.38 10.16 -10.72
C THR A 126 2.63 10.78 -9.36
N ILE A 127 3.85 10.63 -8.85
CA ILE A 127 4.29 11.26 -7.61
C ILE A 127 5.51 12.13 -7.88
N LYS A 128 5.46 13.38 -7.42
CA LYS A 128 6.59 14.31 -7.46
C LYS A 128 7.36 14.20 -6.16
N ILE A 129 8.66 13.96 -6.28
CA ILE A 129 9.58 13.90 -5.14
C ILE A 129 9.93 15.34 -4.75
N PRO A 130 9.75 15.77 -3.50
CA PRO A 130 10.10 17.12 -3.06
C PRO A 130 11.59 17.41 -3.23
N GLU A 131 11.93 18.64 -3.54
CA GLU A 131 13.33 19.11 -3.55
C GLU A 131 13.87 19.26 -2.13
N ASP A 132 13.04 19.87 -1.26
CA ASP A 132 13.33 20.08 0.14
C ASP A 132 12.52 19.16 1.05
N GLU A 133 12.85 19.26 2.35
CA GLU A 133 12.33 18.37 3.39
C GLU A 133 10.89 18.06 3.33
N GLN A 134 10.67 16.78 3.51
CA GLN A 134 9.44 16.30 4.04
C GLN A 134 9.58 15.04 4.83
N THR A 135 9.04 14.99 5.76
CA THR A 135 8.55 15.16 6.86
C THR A 135 7.60 14.20 7.54
N PHE A 136 6.47 13.93 7.27
CA PHE A 136 5.60 13.01 7.99
C PHE A 136 5.24 11.81 7.12
N PRO A 137 5.11 10.60 7.69
CA PRO A 137 4.66 9.41 6.98
C PRO A 137 3.15 9.51 6.67
N THR A 138 2.77 10.54 5.89
CA THR A 138 1.38 10.85 5.58
C THR A 138 0.73 9.79 4.70
N ALA A 139 1.51 9.12 3.86
CA ALA A 139 0.99 8.10 2.95
C ALA A 139 0.33 6.94 3.69
N TYR A 140 0.97 6.41 4.73
CA TYR A 140 0.40 5.34 5.55
C TYR A 140 -0.80 5.81 6.38
N PHE A 141 -0.78 7.06 6.84
CA PHE A 141 -1.89 7.63 7.58
C PHE A 141 -3.12 7.78 6.67
N VAL A 142 -2.95 8.38 5.49
CA VAL A 142 -4.03 8.53 4.50
C VAL A 142 -4.59 7.17 4.10
N LEU A 143 -3.71 6.22 3.77
CA LEU A 143 -4.11 4.87 3.42
C LEU A 143 -4.89 4.17 4.54
N GLY A 144 -4.46 4.34 5.79
CA GLY A 144 -5.17 3.81 6.97
C GLY A 144 -6.54 4.42 7.16
N VAL A 145 -6.68 5.73 6.96
CA VAL A 145 -7.97 6.43 7.04
C VAL A 145 -8.89 5.99 5.89
N GLU A 146 -8.40 5.94 4.66
CA GLU A 146 -9.19 5.48 3.51
C GLU A 146 -9.64 4.03 3.68
N HIS A 147 -8.76 3.16 4.19
CA HIS A 147 -9.09 1.78 4.49
C HIS A 147 -10.16 1.65 5.56
N LEU A 148 -10.06 2.45 6.64
CA LEU A 148 -11.03 2.44 7.72
C LEU A 148 -12.40 2.93 7.26
N ILE A 149 -12.45 4.01 6.48
CA ILE A 149 -13.70 4.58 5.96
C ILE A 149 -14.29 3.71 4.85
N GLY A 150 -13.45 3.13 4.01
CA GLY A 150 -13.84 2.24 2.92
C GLY A 150 -14.30 0.84 3.38
N GLY A 151 -13.99 0.45 4.62
CA GLY A 151 -14.38 -0.82 5.22
C GLY A 151 -15.47 -0.65 6.29
N PRO A 152 -16.76 -0.59 5.94
CA PRO A 152 -17.85 -0.43 6.91
C PRO A 152 -17.89 -1.54 7.98
N ASP A 153 -17.37 -2.72 7.69
CA ASP A 153 -17.15 -3.82 8.61
C ASP A 153 -16.20 -3.44 9.76
N HIS A 154 -15.13 -2.72 9.48
CA HIS A 154 -14.21 -2.21 10.51
C HIS A 154 -14.87 -1.18 11.42
N LEU A 155 -15.66 -0.26 10.85
CA LEU A 155 -16.42 0.71 11.62
C LEU A 155 -17.47 0.05 12.51
N LEU A 156 -18.18 -0.95 11.98
CA LEU A 156 -19.15 -1.73 12.74
C LEU A 156 -18.49 -2.53 13.85
N PHE A 157 -17.29 -3.09 13.60
CA PHE A 157 -16.52 -3.82 14.62
C PHE A 157 -16.08 -2.88 15.75
N VAL A 158 -15.50 -1.72 15.43
CA VAL A 158 -15.09 -0.71 16.44
C VAL A 158 -16.30 -0.23 17.23
N MET A 159 -17.41 0.02 16.55
CA MET A 159 -18.66 0.44 17.20
C MET A 159 -19.18 -0.66 18.14
N GLY A 160 -19.14 -1.91 17.72
CA GLY A 160 -19.49 -3.06 18.57
C GLY A 160 -18.61 -3.17 19.80
N LEU A 161 -17.29 -2.98 19.68
CA LEU A 161 -16.37 -2.94 20.82
C LEU A 161 -16.71 -1.79 21.79
N LEU A 162 -17.01 -0.61 21.26
CA LEU A 162 -17.40 0.53 22.09
C LEU A 162 -18.67 0.23 22.90
N PHE A 163 -19.68 -0.40 22.30
CA PHE A 163 -20.88 -0.83 23.02
C PHE A 163 -20.60 -1.87 24.09
N ILE A 164 -19.64 -2.77 23.86
CA ILE A 164 -19.27 -3.80 24.86
C ILE A 164 -18.50 -3.16 26.03
N VAL A 165 -17.52 -2.28 25.73
CA VAL A 165 -16.61 -1.70 26.74
C VAL A 165 -17.29 -0.62 27.56
N PHE A 166 -18.05 0.27 26.94
CA PHE A 166 -18.70 1.37 27.65
C PHE A 166 -20.07 1.00 28.20
N GLY A 167 -20.61 -0.14 27.78
CA GLY A 167 -21.93 -0.63 28.18
C GLY A 167 -23.04 0.31 27.69
N TRP A 168 -24.18 -0.26 27.41
CA TRP A 168 -25.42 0.51 27.32
C TRP A 168 -25.83 0.85 28.77
N LYS A 169 -25.22 1.88 29.33
CA LYS A 169 -25.68 2.41 30.62
C LYS A 169 -26.97 3.18 30.38
N ASN A 170 -28.08 2.50 30.57
CA ASN A 170 -29.30 3.08 31.08
C ASN A 170 -29.33 2.95 32.58
#